data_9ea0047193f18f351be661037e3295ce
#
_entry.id   9ea0047193f18f351be661037e3295ce
#
_cell.length_a   1.000
_cell.length_b   1.000
_cell.length_c   1.000
_cell.angle_alpha   90.00
_cell.angle_beta   90.00
_cell.angle_gamma   90.00
#
_symmetry.space_group_name_H-M   'P 1'
#
loop_
_entity.id
_entity.type
_entity.pdbx_description
1 polymer ?
#
loop_
_entity_poly.entity_id
_entity_poly.type
_entity_poly.pdbx_seq_one_letter_code
_entity_poly.pdbx_strand_id
1 'polypeptide(L)'
;MKIEKLIERIKAGDAEALRTVYETYSQRMRNVCIRITREDEATVSDLVQESFIRAYYSLGKLKDASKFGEWIVAITKNVSLRYLERKQKVQVMPFSSIADEFDVESSLASDSMLEEKELLEIINKLPSGYCKVFKMAVIEGFSHKEIAEIPCLSIQ
;
A
#
# COMPACT_ATOMS: atom_id res chain seq x y z
N MET A 1 -23.85 -5.59 3.19
CA MET A 1 -23.65 -7.05 2.94
C MET A 1 -22.27 -7.43 3.44
N LYS A 2 -22.15 -8.56 4.11
CA LYS A 2 -20.85 -9.02 4.62
C LYS A 2 -19.93 -9.41 3.48
N ILE A 3 -18.63 -9.16 3.64
CA ILE A 3 -17.63 -9.40 2.59
C ILE A 3 -17.59 -10.87 2.16
N GLU A 4 -17.82 -11.80 3.07
CA GLU A 4 -17.82 -13.23 2.77
C GLU A 4 -18.85 -13.59 1.70
N LYS A 5 -20.07 -13.04 1.82
CA LYS A 5 -21.13 -13.25 0.83
C LYS A 5 -20.81 -12.64 -0.53
N LEU A 6 -20.16 -11.47 -0.53
CA LEU A 6 -19.70 -10.85 -1.78
C LEU A 6 -18.64 -11.71 -2.47
N ILE A 7 -17.69 -12.25 -1.72
CA ILE A 7 -16.65 -13.13 -2.25
C ILE A 7 -17.23 -14.41 -2.85
N GLU A 8 -18.21 -15.02 -2.19
CA GLU A 8 -18.91 -16.20 -2.72
C GLU A 8 -19.63 -15.88 -4.04
N ARG A 9 -20.31 -14.75 -4.11
CA ARG A 9 -20.97 -14.28 -5.33
C ARG A 9 -19.97 -14.04 -6.46
N ILE A 10 -18.83 -13.44 -6.17
CA ILE A 10 -17.75 -13.24 -7.15
C ILE A 10 -17.23 -14.55 -7.68
N LYS A 11 -17.01 -15.55 -6.80
CA LYS A 11 -16.60 -16.90 -7.21
C LYS A 11 -17.65 -17.59 -8.10
N ALA A 12 -18.90 -17.23 -7.95
CA ALA A 12 -20.00 -17.71 -8.80
C ALA A 12 -20.15 -16.90 -10.11
N GLY A 13 -19.30 -15.91 -10.36
CA GLY A 13 -19.31 -15.11 -11.59
C GLY A 13 -20.19 -13.87 -11.56
N ASP A 14 -20.58 -13.40 -10.39
CA ASP A 14 -21.44 -12.21 -10.25
C ASP A 14 -20.65 -10.92 -10.43
N ALA A 15 -20.84 -10.26 -11.55
CA ALA A 15 -20.17 -9.01 -11.91
C ALA A 15 -20.57 -7.82 -11.01
N GLU A 16 -21.80 -7.80 -10.50
CA GLU A 16 -22.26 -6.74 -9.60
C GLU A 16 -21.56 -6.82 -8.24
N ALA A 17 -21.39 -8.03 -7.72
CA ALA A 17 -20.63 -8.25 -6.50
C ALA A 17 -19.17 -7.83 -6.66
N LEU A 18 -18.57 -8.13 -7.81
CA LEU A 18 -17.21 -7.70 -8.16
C LEU A 18 -17.07 -6.18 -8.17
N ARG A 19 -18.03 -5.51 -8.80
CA ARG A 19 -18.07 -4.04 -8.82
C ARG A 19 -18.20 -3.45 -7.42
N THR A 20 -19.07 -3.98 -6.60
CA THR A 20 -19.28 -3.53 -5.22
C THR A 20 -17.98 -3.64 -4.40
N VAL A 21 -17.25 -4.73 -4.53
CA VAL A 21 -15.96 -4.94 -3.85
C VAL A 21 -14.93 -3.94 -4.38
N TYR A 22 -14.87 -3.73 -5.70
CA TYR A 22 -13.96 -2.75 -6.28
C TYR A 22 -14.22 -1.34 -5.73
N GLU A 23 -15.47 -0.88 -5.75
CA GLU A 23 -15.85 0.43 -5.24
C GLU A 23 -15.53 0.59 -3.75
N THR A 24 -15.70 -0.46 -2.97
CA THR A 24 -15.42 -0.46 -1.53
C THR A 24 -13.94 -0.32 -1.21
N TYR A 25 -13.08 -1.01 -1.96
CA TYR A 25 -11.65 -1.10 -1.63
C TYR A 25 -10.74 -0.22 -2.49
N SER A 26 -11.20 0.28 -3.63
CA SER A 26 -10.40 1.04 -4.57
C SER A 26 -9.69 2.25 -3.94
N GLN A 27 -10.38 3.00 -3.09
CA GLN A 27 -9.79 4.16 -2.44
C GLN A 27 -8.65 3.77 -1.49
N ARG A 28 -8.82 2.70 -0.74
CA ARG A 28 -7.77 2.18 0.15
C ARG A 28 -6.55 1.69 -0.64
N MET A 29 -6.79 1.00 -1.74
CA MET A 29 -5.73 0.56 -2.65
C MET A 29 -4.98 1.74 -3.27
N ARG A 30 -5.70 2.78 -3.70
CA ARG A 30 -5.12 4.02 -4.22
C ARG A 30 -4.20 4.69 -3.20
N ASN A 31 -4.66 4.81 -1.97
CA ASN A 31 -3.87 5.40 -0.90
C ASN A 31 -2.56 4.63 -0.67
N VAL A 32 -2.61 3.31 -0.73
CA VAL A 32 -1.41 2.46 -0.62
C VAL A 32 -0.46 2.70 -1.79
N CYS A 33 -0.96 2.73 -3.02
CA CYS A 33 -0.16 3.00 -4.22
C CYS A 33 0.51 4.38 -4.15
N ILE A 34 -0.24 5.41 -3.79
CA ILE A 34 0.27 6.79 -3.68
C ILE A 34 1.38 6.87 -2.64
N ARG A 35 1.20 6.26 -1.47
CA ARG A 35 2.20 6.28 -0.40
C ARG A 35 3.50 5.59 -0.80
N ILE A 36 3.42 4.50 -1.53
CA ILE A 36 4.59 3.72 -1.93
C ILE A 36 5.29 4.33 -3.14
N THR A 37 4.54 4.68 -4.18
CA THR A 37 5.11 5.04 -5.48
C THR A 37 5.28 6.54 -5.70
N ARG A 38 4.47 7.36 -5.05
CA ARG A 38 4.45 8.83 -5.27
C ARG A 38 4.24 9.22 -6.74
N GLU A 39 3.59 8.37 -7.50
CA GLU A 39 3.32 8.60 -8.91
C GLU A 39 2.05 9.42 -9.13
N ASP A 40 1.82 9.80 -10.38
CA ASP A 40 0.64 10.53 -10.81
C ASP A 40 -0.63 9.68 -10.78
N GLU A 41 -1.75 10.34 -10.96
CA GLU A 41 -3.08 9.71 -10.92
C GLU A 41 -3.23 8.57 -11.96
N ALA A 42 -2.69 8.76 -13.15
CA ALA A 42 -2.79 7.75 -14.22
C ALA A 42 -2.02 6.47 -13.85
N THR A 43 -0.81 6.61 -13.34
CA THR A 43 0.01 5.48 -12.90
C THR A 43 -0.61 4.77 -11.70
N VAL A 44 -1.10 5.52 -10.72
CA VAL A 44 -1.80 4.97 -9.55
C VAL A 44 -3.04 4.20 -9.96
N SER A 45 -3.83 4.72 -10.88
CA SER A 45 -5.01 4.04 -11.41
C SER A 45 -4.66 2.71 -12.07
N ASP A 46 -3.60 2.67 -12.87
CA ASP A 46 -3.12 1.43 -13.51
C ASP A 46 -2.66 0.40 -12.49
N LEU A 47 -1.95 0.82 -11.44
CA LEU A 47 -1.50 -0.07 -10.38
C LEU A 47 -2.66 -0.64 -9.56
N VAL A 48 -3.68 0.16 -9.29
CA VAL A 48 -4.91 -0.30 -8.63
C VAL A 48 -5.62 -1.34 -9.49
N GLN A 49 -5.79 -1.08 -10.77
CA GLN A 49 -6.41 -2.04 -11.71
C GLN A 49 -5.61 -3.35 -11.77
N GLU A 50 -4.29 -3.27 -11.92
CA GLU A 50 -3.42 -4.45 -11.93
C GLU A 50 -3.55 -5.25 -10.63
N SER A 51 -3.55 -4.57 -9.50
CA SER A 51 -3.71 -5.20 -8.18
C SER A 51 -5.04 -5.91 -8.06
N PHE A 52 -6.12 -5.29 -8.53
CA PHE A 52 -7.46 -5.86 -8.49
C PHE A 52 -7.59 -7.08 -9.41
N ILE A 53 -7.03 -7.02 -10.60
CA ILE A 53 -7.01 -8.14 -11.55
C ILE A 53 -6.24 -9.33 -10.94
N ARG A 54 -5.08 -9.08 -10.33
CA ARG A 54 -4.30 -10.13 -9.65
C ARG A 54 -5.08 -10.74 -8.48
N ALA A 55 -5.76 -9.91 -7.70
CA ALA A 55 -6.63 -10.36 -6.62
C ALA A 55 -7.75 -11.27 -7.15
N TYR A 56 -8.40 -10.86 -8.21
CA TYR A 56 -9.47 -11.63 -8.83
C TYR A 56 -9.00 -13.04 -9.26
N TYR A 57 -7.89 -13.14 -9.98
CA TYR A 57 -7.34 -14.42 -10.40
C TYR A 57 -6.78 -15.26 -9.25
N SER A 58 -6.42 -14.65 -8.15
CA SER A 58 -5.88 -15.32 -6.96
C SER A 58 -6.93 -15.59 -5.89
N LEU A 59 -8.19 -15.25 -6.14
CA LEU A 59 -9.27 -15.31 -5.16
C LEU A 59 -9.46 -16.70 -4.57
N GLY A 60 -9.20 -17.74 -5.35
CA GLY A 60 -9.26 -19.14 -4.89
C GLY A 60 -8.22 -19.48 -3.81
N LYS A 61 -7.15 -18.70 -3.69
CA LYS A 61 -6.10 -18.88 -2.67
C LYS A 61 -6.46 -18.24 -1.32
N LEU A 62 -7.48 -17.39 -1.30
CA LEU A 62 -7.96 -16.76 -0.06
C LEU A 62 -8.72 -17.79 0.77
N LYS A 63 -8.14 -18.20 1.89
CA LYS A 63 -8.69 -19.20 2.79
C LYS A 63 -9.81 -18.66 3.67
N ASP A 64 -9.68 -17.40 4.10
CA ASP A 64 -10.61 -16.73 4.99
C ASP A 64 -11.10 -15.43 4.36
N ALA A 65 -12.33 -15.46 3.86
CA ALA A 65 -12.94 -14.32 3.18
C ALA A 65 -13.08 -13.07 4.07
N SER A 66 -13.16 -13.24 5.39
CA SER A 66 -13.21 -12.12 6.33
C SER A 66 -11.94 -11.25 6.30
N LYS A 67 -10.82 -11.82 5.87
CA LYS A 67 -9.53 -11.13 5.76
C LYS A 67 -9.26 -10.54 4.37
N PHE A 68 -10.27 -10.48 3.52
CA PHE A 68 -10.12 -9.95 2.17
C PHE A 68 -9.51 -8.56 2.12
N GLY A 69 -9.91 -7.66 3.03
CA GLY A 69 -9.39 -6.29 3.08
C GLY A 69 -7.88 -6.21 3.31
N GLU A 70 -7.36 -7.01 4.23
CA GLU A 70 -5.92 -7.10 4.50
C GLU A 70 -5.18 -7.78 3.34
N TRP A 71 -5.77 -8.80 2.79
CA TRP A 71 -5.21 -9.57 1.69
C TRP A 71 -5.07 -8.74 0.40
N ILE A 72 -6.10 -7.96 0.03
CA ILE A 72 -6.04 -7.10 -1.17
C ILE A 72 -5.05 -5.95 -0.98
N VAL A 73 -4.91 -5.43 0.22
CA VAL A 73 -3.89 -4.43 0.54
C VAL A 73 -2.48 -5.03 0.39
N ALA A 74 -2.26 -6.25 0.83
CA ALA A 74 -0.98 -6.95 0.66
C ALA A 74 -0.63 -7.14 -0.82
N ILE A 75 -1.60 -7.51 -1.66
CA ILE A 75 -1.41 -7.60 -3.11
C ILE A 75 -1.05 -6.23 -3.70
N THR A 76 -1.76 -5.18 -3.31
CA THR A 76 -1.51 -3.81 -3.76
C THR A 76 -0.11 -3.33 -3.38
N LYS A 77 0.35 -3.62 -2.17
CA LYS A 77 1.73 -3.34 -1.73
C LYS A 77 2.75 -4.03 -2.63
N ASN A 78 2.56 -5.32 -2.88
CA ASN A 78 3.47 -6.10 -3.72
C ASN A 78 3.53 -5.56 -5.16
N VAL A 79 2.40 -5.21 -5.74
CA VAL A 79 2.35 -4.62 -7.09
C VAL A 79 3.08 -3.28 -7.11
N SER A 80 2.85 -2.44 -6.13
CA SER A 80 3.51 -1.13 -6.02
C SER A 80 5.01 -1.24 -5.82
N LEU A 81 5.47 -2.16 -4.98
CA LEU A 81 6.89 -2.41 -4.75
C LEU A 81 7.58 -2.95 -6.00
N ARG A 82 6.95 -3.86 -6.72
CA ARG A 82 7.48 -4.37 -8.00
C ARG A 82 7.55 -3.28 -9.07
N TYR A 83 6.59 -2.39 -9.08
CA TYR A 83 6.64 -1.21 -9.96
C TYR A 83 7.88 -0.35 -9.67
N LEU A 84 8.14 -0.05 -8.40
CA LEU A 84 9.34 0.69 -8.00
C LEU A 84 10.63 -0.02 -8.36
N GLU A 85 10.72 -1.33 -8.16
CA GLU A 85 11.88 -2.13 -8.56
C GLU A 85 12.15 -2.01 -10.05
N ARG A 86 11.12 -2.16 -10.88
CA ARG A 86 11.25 -2.01 -12.35
C ARG A 86 11.67 -0.61 -12.73
N LYS A 87 11.13 0.40 -12.11
CA LYS A 87 11.47 1.81 -12.35
C LYS A 87 12.93 2.10 -11.96
N GLN A 88 13.42 1.54 -10.87
CA GLN A 88 14.79 1.72 -10.41
C GLN A 88 15.84 1.04 -11.29
N LYS A 89 15.52 -0.08 -11.89
CA LYS A 89 16.38 -0.72 -12.89
C LYS A 89 16.63 0.16 -14.12
N VAL A 90 15.70 1.08 -14.39
CA VAL A 90 15.78 2.02 -15.51
C VAL A 90 16.39 3.36 -15.10
N GLN A 91 16.24 3.76 -13.83
CA GLN A 91 16.74 5.03 -13.31
C GLN A 91 17.44 4.81 -11.97
N VAL A 92 18.72 5.14 -11.90
CA VAL A 92 19.44 5.21 -10.62
C VAL A 92 19.04 6.51 -9.93
N MET A 93 18.07 6.47 -9.03
CA MET A 93 17.72 7.61 -8.20
C MET A 93 18.55 7.62 -6.91
N PRO A 94 19.16 8.76 -6.53
CA PRO A 94 19.85 8.87 -5.25
C PRO A 94 18.86 8.68 -4.09
N PHE A 95 19.26 7.92 -3.09
CA PHE A 95 18.47 7.67 -1.89
C PHE A 95 17.97 8.95 -1.20
N SER A 96 18.75 10.02 -1.23
CA SER A 96 18.43 11.32 -0.65
C SER A 96 17.19 11.98 -1.25
N SER A 97 16.86 11.73 -2.52
CA SER A 97 15.70 12.35 -3.17
C SER A 97 14.37 11.69 -2.78
N ILE A 98 14.40 10.47 -2.26
CA ILE A 98 13.20 9.73 -1.83
C ILE A 98 12.86 10.07 -0.37
N ALA A 99 13.85 10.39 0.44
CA ALA A 99 13.67 10.69 1.87
C ALA A 99 12.89 11.99 2.13
N ASP A 100 13.02 12.99 1.25
CA ASP A 100 12.40 14.30 1.43
C ASP A 100 10.92 14.37 0.98
N GLU A 101 10.45 13.38 0.24
CA GLU A 101 9.10 13.36 -0.33
C GLU A 101 8.05 12.64 0.50
N PHE A 102 8.43 12.02 1.62
CA PHE A 102 7.47 11.44 2.55
C PHE A 102 6.88 12.52 3.47
N ASP A 103 6.15 13.44 2.87
CA ASP A 103 5.29 14.33 3.63
C ASP A 103 4.04 13.54 4.05
N VAL A 104 3.97 13.23 5.33
CA VAL A 104 2.79 12.55 5.89
C VAL A 104 1.72 13.61 6.13
N GLU A 105 1.21 14.20 5.08
CA GLU A 105 -0.11 14.80 5.14
C GLU A 105 -1.14 13.68 5.12
N SER A 106 -1.22 12.94 6.20
CA SER A 106 -2.31 12.02 6.35
C SER A 106 -3.54 12.77 6.81
N SER A 107 -4.56 12.69 6.02
CA SER A 107 -5.93 13.01 6.40
C SER A 107 -6.46 11.98 7.43
N LEU A 108 -5.76 11.84 8.56
CA LEU A 108 -6.27 11.12 9.71
C LEU A 108 -6.95 12.15 10.63
N ALA A 109 -8.19 12.44 10.30
CA ALA A 109 -9.09 13.14 11.20
C ALA A 109 -9.49 12.19 12.34
N SER A 110 -8.73 12.18 13.40
CA SER A 110 -9.13 11.56 14.65
C SER A 110 -8.79 12.47 15.83
N ASP A 111 -9.56 12.37 16.91
CA ASP A 111 -9.43 13.21 18.11
C ASP A 111 -8.08 13.06 18.85
N SER A 112 -7.18 12.21 18.37
CA SER A 112 -5.83 12.00 18.90
C SER A 112 -4.74 12.80 18.15
N MET A 113 -5.11 13.81 17.37
CA MET A 113 -4.20 14.54 16.48
C MET A 113 -2.98 15.19 17.13
N LEU A 114 -3.07 15.55 18.42
CA LEU A 114 -1.95 16.18 19.11
C LEU A 114 -0.83 15.19 19.44
N GLU A 115 -1.18 14.00 19.90
CA GLU A 115 -0.21 12.95 20.20
C GLU A 115 0.46 12.40 18.93
N GLU A 116 -0.29 12.30 17.83
CA GLU A 116 0.25 11.88 16.55
C GLU A 116 1.28 12.86 15.98
N LYS A 117 1.01 14.16 16.08
CA LYS A 117 1.96 15.21 15.66
C LYS A 117 3.25 15.19 16.45
N GLU A 118 3.17 15.03 17.77
CA GLU A 118 4.35 14.93 18.62
C GLU A 118 5.17 13.68 18.29
N LEU A 119 4.51 12.55 18.06
CA LEU A 119 5.16 11.30 17.65
C LEU A 119 5.85 11.46 16.29
N LEU A 120 5.19 12.07 15.32
CA LEU A 120 5.75 12.34 14.00
C LEU A 120 6.96 13.28 14.06
N GLU A 121 6.92 14.30 14.93
CA GLU A 121 8.07 15.18 15.15
C GLU A 121 9.27 14.42 15.71
N ILE A 122 9.05 13.52 16.65
CA ILE A 122 10.12 12.66 17.21
C ILE A 122 10.68 11.74 16.13
N ILE A 123 9.82 11.13 15.34
CA ILE A 123 10.21 10.23 14.23
C ILE A 123 11.03 11.00 13.17
N ASN A 124 10.61 12.23 12.85
CA ASN A 124 11.32 13.06 11.87
C ASN A 124 12.70 13.53 12.34
N LYS A 125 12.98 13.49 13.65
CA LYS A 125 14.31 13.75 14.20
C LYS A 125 15.27 12.58 14.05
N LEU A 126 14.78 11.39 13.72
CA LEU A 126 15.63 10.25 13.43
C LEU A 126 16.43 10.45 12.13
N PRO A 127 17.62 9.86 12.00
CA PRO A 127 18.31 9.81 10.70
C PRO A 127 17.39 9.29 9.61
N SER A 128 17.50 9.83 8.40
CA SER A 128 16.53 9.61 7.30
C SER A 128 16.24 8.14 6.99
N GLY A 129 17.26 7.27 7.05
CA GLY A 129 17.08 5.84 6.82
C GLY A 129 16.21 5.16 7.89
N TYR A 130 16.46 5.48 9.16
CA TYR A 130 15.68 4.94 10.29
C TYR A 130 14.26 5.48 10.31
N CYS A 131 14.07 6.76 10.04
CA CYS A 131 12.78 7.40 9.95
C CYS A 131 11.90 6.69 8.91
N LYS A 132 12.44 6.41 7.74
CA LYS A 132 11.74 5.76 6.65
C LYS A 132 11.33 4.32 6.98
N VAL A 133 12.26 3.52 7.51
CA VAL A 133 11.99 2.15 7.95
C VAL A 133 10.93 2.13 9.05
N PHE A 134 11.02 3.02 10.02
CA PHE A 134 10.05 3.12 11.10
C PHE A 134 8.64 3.46 10.58
N LYS A 135 8.52 4.46 9.71
CA LYS A 135 7.24 4.83 9.10
C LYS A 135 6.62 3.67 8.34
N MET A 136 7.40 2.95 7.55
CA MET A 136 6.92 1.81 6.80
C MET A 136 6.49 0.65 7.69
N ALA A 137 7.22 0.35 8.74
CA ALA A 137 6.90 -0.74 9.65
C ALA A 137 5.68 -0.44 10.52
N VAL A 138 5.63 0.75 11.12
CA VAL A 138 4.65 1.09 12.15
C VAL A 138 3.39 1.72 11.57
N ILE A 139 3.54 2.69 10.66
CA ILE A 139 2.42 3.45 10.12
C ILE A 139 1.76 2.73 8.95
N GLU A 140 2.56 2.17 8.05
CA GLU A 140 2.09 1.52 6.82
C GLU A 140 1.94 0.00 6.95
N GLY A 141 2.42 -0.58 8.05
CA GLY A 141 2.26 -2.00 8.36
C GLY A 141 3.06 -2.95 7.48
N PHE A 142 4.18 -2.49 6.91
CA PHE A 142 5.10 -3.38 6.19
C PHE A 142 5.88 -4.27 7.17
N SER A 143 6.10 -5.53 6.82
CA SER A 143 7.01 -6.39 7.55
C SER A 143 8.47 -5.98 7.29
N HIS A 144 9.36 -6.31 8.20
CA HIS A 144 10.80 -6.06 8.03
C HIS A 144 11.36 -6.73 6.76
N LYS A 145 10.83 -7.90 6.42
CA LYS A 145 11.19 -8.60 5.19
C LYS A 145 10.78 -7.84 3.94
N GLU A 146 9.55 -7.31 3.91
CA GLU A 146 9.04 -6.48 2.82
C GLU A 146 9.86 -5.19 2.67
N ILE A 147 10.23 -4.56 3.78
CA ILE A 147 11.07 -3.35 3.79
C ILE A 147 12.46 -3.66 3.24
N ALA A 148 13.06 -4.79 3.61
CA ALA A 148 14.37 -5.22 3.14
C ALA A 148 14.41 -5.50 1.62
N GLU A 149 13.28 -5.84 1.01
CA GLU A 149 13.15 -6.06 -0.43
C GLU A 149 13.07 -4.75 -1.24
N ILE A 150 12.95 -3.60 -0.58
CA ILE A 150 12.94 -2.29 -1.23
C ILE A 150 14.39 -1.87 -1.51
N PRO A 151 14.82 -1.77 -2.81
CA PRO A 151 16.23 -1.56 -3.15
C PRO A 151 16.83 -0.26 -2.61
N CYS A 152 16.01 0.75 -2.39
CA CYS A 152 16.43 2.06 -1.87
C CYS A 152 16.70 2.07 -0.38
N LEU A 153 16.35 1.03 0.34
CA LEU A 153 16.45 0.93 1.79
C LEU A 153 17.52 -0.05 2.25
N SER A 154 18.26 -0.68 1.34
CA SER A 154 19.39 -1.49 1.70
C SER A 154 20.45 -0.58 2.34
N ILE A 155 20.50 -0.61 3.66
CA ILE A 155 21.55 0.03 4.44
C ILE A 155 22.82 -0.80 4.26
N GLN A 156 23.79 -0.21 3.62
CA GLN A 156 25.16 -0.72 3.68
C GLN A 156 25.78 -0.39 5.02
#